data_b3ac10b6d23cfde6974fb70432eeb39c
#
_entry.id   b3ac10b6d23cfde6974fb70432eeb39c
#
_cell.length_a   1.000
_cell.length_b   1.000
_cell.length_c   1.000
_cell.angle_alpha   90.00
_cell.angle_beta   90.00
_cell.angle_gamma   90.00
#
_symmetry.space_group_name_H-M   'P 1'
#
loop_
_entity.id
_entity.type
_entity.pdbx_description
1 polymer ?
#
loop_
_entity_poly.entity_id
_entity_poly.type
_entity_poly.pdbx_seq_one_letter_code
_entity_poly.pdbx_strand_id
1 'polypeptide(L)'
;TILTSPTLDASADAAVLSYDFWYNNGSNCNGADPQNDIFVIEISDDDGTSWNELEIVGPTGPEVNGGWFTRNWAVADIPGVSPSETMRIRFTVGDLNAASIVEAAVDAVKIGYNYCNETACVGDINGDGEIGVTDILAVIAQWGTNGSADVNGDGVVDVSDLLLVVGSWGNCP
;
A
#
# COMPACT_ATOMS: atom_id res chain seq x y z
N THR A 1 7.54 -3.89 -25.58
CA THR A 1 6.13 -3.77 -25.17
C THR A 1 6.03 -2.79 -24.02
N ILE A 2 5.01 -1.93 -24.07
CA ILE A 2 4.72 -0.97 -23.00
C ILE A 2 3.25 -1.14 -22.62
N LEU A 3 2.99 -1.25 -21.32
CA LEU A 3 1.66 -1.24 -20.71
C LEU A 3 1.57 -0.05 -19.78
N THR A 4 0.57 0.83 -20.00
CA THR A 4 0.32 2.00 -19.13
C THR A 4 -1.06 1.88 -18.51
N SER A 5 -1.17 2.17 -17.23
CA SER A 5 -2.46 2.17 -16.50
C SER A 5 -3.39 3.29 -16.99
N PRO A 6 -4.70 3.18 -16.78
CA PRO A 6 -5.55 4.37 -16.71
C PRO A 6 -5.03 5.32 -15.61
N THR A 7 -5.62 6.52 -15.55
CA THR A 7 -5.38 7.45 -14.44
C THR A 7 -5.85 6.84 -13.13
N LEU A 8 -5.02 6.95 -12.10
CA LEU A 8 -5.24 6.46 -10.75
C LEU A 8 -5.25 7.67 -9.81
N ASP A 9 -6.23 7.74 -8.93
CA ASP A 9 -6.27 8.77 -7.89
C ASP A 9 -5.47 8.30 -6.68
N ALA A 10 -4.40 9.01 -6.35
CA ALA A 10 -3.57 8.78 -5.18
C ALA A 10 -3.41 10.07 -4.36
N SER A 11 -4.36 10.99 -4.43
CA SER A 11 -4.31 12.29 -3.75
C SER A 11 -4.45 12.21 -2.23
N ALA A 12 -4.91 11.08 -1.69
CA ALA A 12 -5.02 10.89 -0.25
C ALA A 12 -3.66 10.61 0.41
N ASP A 13 -3.42 11.16 1.58
CA ASP A 13 -2.14 11.12 2.30
C ASP A 13 -1.56 9.72 2.55
N ALA A 14 -2.41 8.71 2.67
CA ALA A 14 -2.00 7.32 2.92
C ALA A 14 -2.12 6.41 1.68
N ALA A 15 -2.03 6.99 0.49
CA ALA A 15 -2.14 6.24 -0.75
C ALA A 15 -0.99 5.24 -0.92
N VAL A 16 -1.34 4.00 -1.24
CA VAL A 16 -0.40 2.92 -1.54
C VAL A 16 -0.66 2.37 -2.93
N LEU A 17 0.33 2.48 -3.79
CA LEU A 17 0.35 1.78 -5.06
C LEU A 17 0.71 0.31 -4.81
N SER A 18 -0.11 -0.59 -5.31
CA SER A 18 0.14 -2.04 -5.26
C SER A 18 0.00 -2.64 -6.64
N TYR A 19 0.86 -3.60 -6.94
CA TYR A 19 0.77 -4.42 -8.15
C TYR A 19 1.47 -5.76 -7.95
N ASP A 20 1.07 -6.74 -8.74
CA ASP A 20 1.75 -8.00 -8.89
C ASP A 20 2.42 -8.06 -10.26
N PHE A 21 3.65 -8.54 -10.32
CA PHE A 21 4.33 -8.80 -11.58
C PHE A 21 4.90 -10.21 -11.65
N TRP A 22 5.01 -10.70 -12.87
CA TRP A 22 5.71 -11.92 -13.22
C TRP A 22 6.71 -11.58 -14.34
N TYR A 23 7.96 -12.00 -14.19
CA TYR A 23 8.99 -11.74 -15.17
C TYR A 23 9.91 -12.93 -15.35
N ASN A 24 10.23 -13.25 -16.60
CA ASN A 24 11.16 -14.30 -16.97
C ASN A 24 12.05 -13.84 -18.11
N ASN A 25 13.33 -13.75 -17.84
CA ASN A 25 14.43 -13.49 -18.74
C ASN A 25 15.59 -14.45 -18.41
N GLY A 26 15.25 -15.53 -17.70
CA GLY A 26 16.20 -16.29 -16.92
C GLY A 26 16.91 -17.42 -17.67
N SER A 27 17.71 -18.15 -16.90
CA SER A 27 18.57 -19.25 -17.33
C SER A 27 17.84 -20.45 -17.95
N ASN A 28 16.54 -20.53 -17.79
CA ASN A 28 15.70 -21.61 -18.34
C ASN A 28 15.13 -21.26 -19.71
N CYS A 29 15.31 -20.04 -20.19
CA CYS A 29 14.89 -19.61 -21.51
C CYS A 29 16.00 -19.84 -22.52
N ASN A 30 15.71 -20.57 -23.57
CA ASN A 30 16.63 -20.73 -24.69
C ASN A 30 16.58 -19.48 -25.56
N GLY A 31 17.74 -18.90 -25.82
CA GLY A 31 17.90 -17.75 -26.71
C GLY A 31 19.36 -17.45 -26.93
N ALA A 32 19.66 -16.47 -27.77
CA ALA A 32 21.04 -16.09 -28.09
C ALA A 32 21.66 -15.24 -26.96
N ASP A 33 20.85 -14.60 -26.12
CA ASP A 33 21.33 -13.66 -25.09
C ASP A 33 20.43 -13.70 -23.82
N PRO A 34 20.35 -14.87 -23.13
CA PRO A 34 19.56 -14.98 -21.92
C PRO A 34 20.15 -14.13 -20.78
N GLN A 35 19.30 -13.61 -19.91
CA GLN A 35 19.68 -12.80 -18.75
C GLN A 35 20.33 -11.44 -19.10
N ASN A 36 19.92 -10.83 -20.18
CA ASN A 36 20.43 -9.52 -20.58
C ASN A 36 19.35 -8.44 -20.73
N ASP A 37 18.08 -8.80 -20.59
CA ASP A 37 16.96 -7.88 -20.65
C ASP A 37 16.46 -7.48 -19.28
N ILE A 38 15.76 -6.35 -19.23
CA ILE A 38 15.22 -5.79 -18.00
C ILE A 38 13.72 -5.50 -18.13
N PHE A 39 13.05 -5.48 -17.00
CA PHE A 39 11.67 -5.05 -16.87
C PHE A 39 11.65 -3.77 -16.06
N VAL A 40 11.28 -2.66 -16.69
CA VAL A 40 11.30 -1.32 -16.09
C VAL A 40 9.91 -0.92 -15.69
N ILE A 41 9.76 -0.49 -14.46
CA ILE A 41 8.52 0.02 -13.88
C ILE A 41 8.72 1.49 -13.54
N GLU A 42 7.83 2.34 -14.03
CA GLU A 42 7.89 3.79 -13.88
C GLU A 42 6.55 4.34 -13.42
N ILE A 43 6.58 5.44 -12.69
CA ILE A 43 5.41 6.16 -12.18
C ILE A 43 5.41 7.61 -12.65
N SER A 44 4.24 8.14 -12.89
CA SER A 44 3.99 9.54 -13.24
C SER A 44 2.95 10.13 -12.30
N ASP A 45 3.14 11.36 -11.87
CA ASP A 45 2.19 12.16 -11.08
C ASP A 45 1.50 13.28 -11.88
N ASP A 46 1.79 13.35 -13.21
CA ASP A 46 1.36 14.41 -14.12
C ASP A 46 0.68 13.87 -15.39
N ASP A 47 -0.13 12.82 -15.24
CA ASP A 47 -0.89 12.15 -16.30
C ASP A 47 -0.02 11.59 -17.44
N GLY A 48 1.22 11.20 -17.13
CA GLY A 48 2.15 10.59 -18.09
C GLY A 48 2.99 11.58 -18.89
N THR A 49 3.03 12.85 -18.49
CA THR A 49 3.88 13.88 -19.12
C THR A 49 5.35 13.64 -18.76
N SER A 50 5.64 13.32 -17.52
CA SER A 50 6.96 12.91 -17.03
C SER A 50 6.89 11.57 -16.29
N TRP A 51 8.03 10.88 -16.21
CA TRP A 51 8.10 9.54 -15.61
C TRP A 51 9.30 9.44 -14.67
N ASN A 52 9.05 8.92 -13.47
CA ASN A 52 10.07 8.58 -12.49
C ASN A 52 10.26 7.07 -12.46
N GLU A 53 11.49 6.59 -12.49
CA GLU A 53 11.79 5.17 -12.33
C GLU A 53 11.42 4.73 -10.91
N LEU A 54 10.58 3.70 -10.82
CA LEU A 54 10.15 3.12 -9.56
C LEU A 54 11.02 1.91 -9.20
N GLU A 55 11.20 0.99 -10.15
CA GLU A 55 12.13 -0.12 -10.02
C GLU A 55 12.54 -0.69 -11.38
N ILE A 56 13.68 -1.37 -11.40
CA ILE A 56 14.14 -2.21 -12.52
C ILE A 56 14.29 -3.64 -12.01
N VAL A 57 13.61 -4.59 -12.67
CA VAL A 57 13.75 -6.02 -12.42
C VAL A 57 14.67 -6.63 -13.48
N GLY A 58 15.70 -7.34 -13.03
CA GLY A 58 16.70 -7.92 -13.94
C GLY A 58 17.96 -7.05 -14.12
N PRO A 59 18.86 -7.44 -15.04
CA PRO A 59 18.80 -8.63 -15.89
C PRO A 59 19.05 -9.95 -15.15
N THR A 60 19.57 -9.88 -13.92
CA THR A 60 19.87 -11.05 -13.07
C THR A 60 19.20 -10.94 -11.70
N GLY A 61 19.08 -12.02 -10.99
CA GLY A 61 18.48 -12.03 -9.65
C GLY A 61 17.42 -13.10 -9.49
N PRO A 62 16.78 -13.18 -8.32
CA PRO A 62 15.79 -14.23 -8.03
C PRO A 62 14.48 -14.05 -8.79
N GLU A 63 14.15 -12.84 -9.21
CA GLU A 63 12.85 -12.47 -9.79
C GLU A 63 12.82 -12.59 -11.33
N VAL A 64 13.92 -13.04 -11.96
CA VAL A 64 14.03 -13.16 -13.42
C VAL A 64 13.76 -14.57 -13.95
N ASN A 65 13.36 -15.50 -13.10
CA ASN A 65 13.13 -16.91 -13.46
C ASN A 65 11.65 -17.29 -13.40
N GLY A 66 10.77 -16.32 -13.51
CA GLY A 66 9.34 -16.50 -13.32
C GLY A 66 8.94 -16.50 -11.82
N GLY A 67 7.64 -16.52 -11.59
CA GLY A 67 7.03 -16.36 -10.27
C GLY A 67 6.34 -15.01 -10.12
N TRP A 68 5.28 -14.98 -9.33
CA TRP A 68 4.56 -13.74 -9.03
C TRP A 68 5.18 -13.07 -7.81
N PHE A 69 5.42 -11.77 -7.94
CA PHE A 69 5.98 -10.92 -6.89
C PHE A 69 5.06 -9.72 -6.68
N THR A 70 4.72 -9.45 -5.42
CA THR A 70 3.89 -8.30 -5.04
C THR A 70 4.76 -7.13 -4.64
N ARG A 71 4.38 -5.92 -5.06
CA ARG A 71 4.95 -4.65 -4.62
C ARG A 71 3.90 -3.79 -3.95
N ASN A 72 4.34 -3.05 -2.94
CA ASN A 72 3.56 -2.06 -2.25
C ASN A 72 4.43 -0.83 -1.99
N TRP A 73 4.02 0.31 -2.50
CA TRP A 73 4.74 1.57 -2.40
C TRP A 73 3.85 2.62 -1.75
N ALA A 74 4.24 3.15 -0.58
CA ALA A 74 3.60 4.36 -0.08
C ALA A 74 3.93 5.49 -1.06
N VAL A 75 2.93 6.07 -1.71
CA VAL A 75 3.15 7.02 -2.82
C VAL A 75 3.91 8.25 -2.35
N ALA A 76 3.64 8.71 -1.13
CA ALA A 76 4.32 9.85 -0.53
C ALA A 76 5.82 9.62 -0.27
N ASP A 77 6.27 8.36 -0.20
CA ASP A 77 7.66 8.01 0.07
C ASP A 77 8.49 7.80 -1.22
N ILE A 78 7.86 7.88 -2.40
CA ILE A 78 8.55 7.70 -3.68
C ILE A 78 9.32 8.98 -4.03
N PRO A 79 10.65 8.92 -4.18
CA PRO A 79 11.44 10.11 -4.47
C PRO A 79 11.05 10.78 -5.78
N GLY A 80 10.80 12.08 -5.74
CA GLY A 80 10.47 12.88 -6.94
C GLY A 80 9.04 12.73 -7.44
N VAL A 81 8.17 12.06 -6.67
CA VAL A 81 6.75 11.86 -6.97
C VAL A 81 5.91 12.58 -5.92
N SER A 82 4.88 13.26 -6.36
CA SER A 82 3.89 13.91 -5.50
C SER A 82 2.54 13.21 -5.64
N PRO A 83 1.90 12.76 -4.55
CA PRO A 83 0.56 12.19 -4.60
C PRO A 83 -0.42 13.11 -5.35
N SER A 84 -1.13 12.57 -6.34
CA SER A 84 -2.04 13.35 -7.18
C SER A 84 -3.24 12.53 -7.65
N GLU A 85 -4.26 13.20 -8.18
CA GLU A 85 -5.43 12.57 -8.82
C GLU A 85 -5.10 12.01 -10.22
N THR A 86 -3.91 12.29 -10.74
CA THR A 86 -3.49 12.00 -12.12
C THR A 86 -2.30 11.07 -12.22
N MET A 87 -2.17 10.16 -11.23
CA MET A 87 -1.12 9.16 -11.24
C MET A 87 -1.28 8.15 -12.36
N ARG A 88 -0.15 7.71 -12.93
CA ARG A 88 -0.08 6.57 -13.84
C ARG A 88 1.12 5.70 -13.51
N ILE A 89 1.00 4.41 -13.77
CA ILE A 89 2.11 3.48 -13.72
C ILE A 89 2.33 2.90 -15.13
N ARG A 90 3.61 2.71 -15.50
CA ARG A 90 4.03 2.17 -16.78
C ARG A 90 4.98 1.00 -16.56
N PHE A 91 4.72 -0.07 -17.28
CA PHE A 91 5.51 -1.29 -17.31
C PHE A 91 6.13 -1.43 -18.70
N THR A 92 7.44 -1.51 -18.77
CA THR A 92 8.16 -1.59 -20.04
C THR A 92 9.04 -2.83 -20.07
N VAL A 93 8.83 -3.69 -21.04
CA VAL A 93 9.64 -4.88 -21.29
C VAL A 93 9.98 -5.00 -22.77
N GLY A 94 11.17 -5.44 -23.06
CA GLY A 94 11.64 -5.68 -24.44
C GLY A 94 12.77 -6.69 -24.48
N ASP A 95 12.89 -7.34 -25.60
CA ASP A 95 14.05 -8.10 -26.04
C ASP A 95 14.93 -7.13 -26.82
N LEU A 96 15.97 -6.60 -26.18
CA LEU A 96 16.70 -5.42 -26.64
C LEU A 96 18.01 -5.75 -27.36
N ASN A 97 18.49 -6.99 -27.28
CA ASN A 97 19.78 -7.43 -27.80
C ASN A 97 19.62 -8.60 -28.77
N ALA A 98 20.52 -9.58 -28.72
CA ALA A 98 20.36 -10.80 -29.50
C ALA A 98 19.17 -11.59 -28.98
N ALA A 99 18.30 -12.06 -29.90
CA ALA A 99 16.99 -12.61 -29.57
C ALA A 99 17.01 -13.64 -28.41
N SER A 100 16.27 -13.35 -27.36
CA SER A 100 16.01 -14.23 -26.22
C SER A 100 14.48 -14.37 -26.00
N ILE A 101 14.08 -15.25 -25.09
CA ILE A 101 12.68 -15.32 -24.69
C ILE A 101 12.52 -14.46 -23.45
N VAL A 102 11.81 -13.35 -23.61
CA VAL A 102 11.45 -12.45 -22.52
C VAL A 102 9.94 -12.46 -22.36
N GLU A 103 9.49 -12.77 -21.16
CA GLU A 103 8.08 -12.86 -20.83
C GLU A 103 7.80 -12.02 -19.58
N ALA A 104 6.73 -11.23 -19.62
CA ALA A 104 6.26 -10.46 -18.49
C ALA A 104 4.74 -10.45 -18.39
N ALA A 105 4.23 -10.40 -17.18
CA ALA A 105 2.83 -10.20 -16.90
C ALA A 105 2.67 -9.26 -15.70
N VAL A 106 1.54 -8.56 -15.66
CA VAL A 106 1.17 -7.63 -14.59
C VAL A 106 -0.27 -7.91 -14.19
N ASP A 107 -0.54 -7.91 -12.90
CA ASP A 107 -1.87 -8.08 -12.33
C ASP A 107 -2.07 -7.20 -11.09
N ALA A 108 -3.31 -7.10 -10.63
CA ALA A 108 -3.71 -6.48 -9.38
C ALA A 108 -3.23 -5.02 -9.19
N VAL A 109 -3.03 -4.27 -10.29
CA VAL A 109 -2.64 -2.85 -10.21
C VAL A 109 -3.75 -2.04 -9.58
N LYS A 110 -3.47 -1.41 -8.45
CA LYS A 110 -4.44 -0.60 -7.71
C LYS A 110 -3.77 0.47 -6.86
N ILE A 111 -4.52 1.52 -6.57
CA ILE A 111 -4.27 2.39 -5.42
C ILE A 111 -5.15 1.87 -4.28
N GLY A 112 -4.52 1.54 -3.17
CA GLY A 112 -5.15 1.30 -1.89
C GLY A 112 -4.80 2.42 -0.93
N TYR A 113 -5.43 2.43 0.20
CA TYR A 113 -5.11 3.36 1.27
C TYR A 113 -4.74 2.52 2.49
N ASN A 114 -3.51 2.66 2.96
CA ASN A 114 -3.18 2.23 4.29
C ASN A 114 -3.76 3.29 5.25
N TYR A 115 -5.06 3.24 5.44
CA TYR A 115 -5.53 3.72 6.71
C TYR A 115 -4.95 2.72 7.76
N CYS A 116 -3.69 2.90 8.15
CA CYS A 116 -3.42 2.71 9.55
C CYS A 116 -4.49 3.57 10.18
N ASN A 117 -5.43 2.96 10.87
CA ASN A 117 -6.28 3.65 11.80
C ASN A 117 -5.29 4.45 12.66
N GLU A 118 -4.99 5.69 12.21
CA GLU A 118 -4.13 6.60 12.95
C GLU A 118 -4.86 6.76 14.23
N THR A 119 -4.34 6.03 15.22
CA THR A 119 -4.96 5.92 16.52
C THR A 119 -6.46 5.74 16.35
N ALA A 120 -6.94 4.48 16.27
CA ALA A 120 -8.28 4.22 16.76
C ALA A 120 -8.37 5.13 17.98
N CYS A 121 -9.28 6.10 17.92
CA CYS A 121 -9.39 7.07 18.99
C CYS A 121 -9.80 6.25 20.21
N VAL A 122 -8.75 5.68 20.84
CA VAL A 122 -8.89 4.65 21.88
C VAL A 122 -9.61 5.33 23.02
N GLY A 123 -10.91 5.10 23.11
CA GLY A 123 -11.77 5.80 24.02
C GLY A 123 -12.97 6.51 23.40
N ASP A 124 -12.99 6.72 22.09
CA ASP A 124 -14.20 7.13 21.35
C ASP A 124 -15.07 5.89 21.09
N ILE A 125 -15.88 5.54 22.09
CA ILE A 125 -16.68 4.31 22.10
C ILE A 125 -17.93 4.46 21.22
N ASN A 126 -18.42 5.69 21.08
CA ASN A 126 -19.62 5.98 20.33
C ASN A 126 -19.33 6.34 18.85
N GLY A 127 -18.07 6.63 18.49
CA GLY A 127 -17.64 6.93 17.12
C GLY A 127 -18.02 8.34 16.64
N ASP A 128 -18.15 9.31 17.57
CA ASP A 128 -18.53 10.68 17.22
C ASP A 128 -17.32 11.59 16.91
N GLY A 129 -16.09 11.08 17.05
CA GLY A 129 -14.84 11.79 16.78
C GLY A 129 -14.33 12.62 17.93
N GLU A 130 -14.91 12.48 19.14
CA GLU A 130 -14.50 13.17 20.34
C GLU A 130 -14.57 12.21 21.55
N ILE A 131 -13.51 12.13 22.34
CA ILE A 131 -13.54 11.42 23.61
C ILE A 131 -14.10 12.33 24.67
N GLY A 132 -15.32 12.05 25.12
CA GLY A 132 -16.09 12.92 25.98
C GLY A 132 -16.86 12.21 27.09
N VAL A 133 -17.84 12.93 27.63
CA VAL A 133 -18.72 12.40 28.69
C VAL A 133 -19.53 11.21 28.21
N THR A 134 -19.91 11.18 26.94
CA THR A 134 -20.70 10.12 26.32
C THR A 134 -19.96 8.79 26.33
N ASP A 135 -18.63 8.80 26.15
CA ASP A 135 -17.78 7.62 26.17
C ASP A 135 -17.58 7.10 27.60
N ILE A 136 -17.39 7.99 28.55
CA ILE A 136 -17.38 7.61 29.99
C ILE A 136 -18.69 6.92 30.35
N LEU A 137 -19.82 7.44 29.91
CA LEU A 137 -21.12 6.81 30.18
C LEU A 137 -21.24 5.44 29.52
N ALA A 138 -20.64 5.24 28.35
CA ALA A 138 -20.59 3.95 27.67
C ALA A 138 -19.74 2.93 28.44
N VAL A 139 -18.59 3.34 29.01
CA VAL A 139 -17.79 2.49 29.91
C VAL A 139 -18.61 2.08 31.15
N ILE A 140 -19.26 3.05 31.81
CA ILE A 140 -20.07 2.77 33.01
C ILE A 140 -21.24 1.84 32.70
N ALA A 141 -21.88 2.01 31.53
CA ALA A 141 -23.02 1.19 31.11
C ALA A 141 -22.64 -0.27 30.83
N GLN A 142 -21.39 -0.52 30.44
CA GLN A 142 -20.88 -1.86 30.10
C GLN A 142 -19.99 -2.47 31.19
N TRP A 143 -19.94 -1.86 32.36
CA TRP A 143 -19.08 -2.26 33.49
C TRP A 143 -19.21 -3.75 33.85
N GLY A 144 -18.06 -4.45 33.92
CA GLY A 144 -18.00 -5.86 34.24
C GLY A 144 -18.34 -6.80 33.09
N THR A 145 -18.49 -6.29 31.85
CA THR A 145 -18.72 -7.09 30.65
C THR A 145 -17.47 -7.09 29.78
N ASN A 146 -17.51 -7.84 28.64
CA ASN A 146 -16.51 -7.82 27.58
C ASN A 146 -17.04 -7.07 26.36
N GLY A 147 -17.74 -5.96 26.57
CA GLY A 147 -18.37 -5.17 25.50
C GLY A 147 -17.40 -4.27 24.74
N SER A 148 -17.95 -3.42 23.86
CA SER A 148 -17.17 -2.47 23.05
C SER A 148 -16.41 -1.41 23.85
N ALA A 149 -16.71 -1.26 25.13
CA ALA A 149 -16.04 -0.37 26.07
C ALA A 149 -14.83 -1.02 26.77
N ASP A 150 -14.48 -2.27 26.43
CA ASP A 150 -13.20 -2.92 26.78
C ASP A 150 -12.12 -2.34 25.85
N VAL A 151 -11.60 -1.20 26.25
CA VAL A 151 -10.72 -0.35 25.44
C VAL A 151 -9.28 -0.87 25.46
N ASN A 152 -8.89 -1.56 26.55
CA ASN A 152 -7.58 -2.15 26.71
C ASN A 152 -7.48 -3.58 26.14
N GLY A 153 -8.64 -4.22 25.83
CA GLY A 153 -8.71 -5.55 25.25
C GLY A 153 -8.39 -6.69 26.23
N ASP A 154 -8.52 -6.47 27.55
CA ASP A 154 -8.22 -7.50 28.55
C ASP A 154 -9.40 -8.46 28.83
N GLY A 155 -10.56 -8.19 28.24
CA GLY A 155 -11.78 -8.98 28.29
C GLY A 155 -12.78 -8.55 29.35
N VAL A 156 -12.54 -7.46 30.08
CA VAL A 156 -13.43 -6.94 31.11
C VAL A 156 -13.44 -5.42 31.14
N VAL A 157 -14.59 -4.80 30.93
CA VAL A 157 -14.75 -3.36 31.11
C VAL A 157 -14.66 -2.98 32.59
N ASP A 158 -13.60 -2.28 32.98
CA ASP A 158 -13.34 -1.88 34.38
C ASP A 158 -12.69 -0.48 34.48
N VAL A 159 -12.06 -0.23 35.63
CA VAL A 159 -11.41 1.06 35.92
C VAL A 159 -10.24 1.34 34.99
N SER A 160 -9.59 0.31 34.43
CA SER A 160 -8.45 0.47 33.52
C SER A 160 -8.91 1.10 32.18
N ASP A 161 -10.08 0.68 31.70
CA ASP A 161 -10.70 1.26 30.49
C ASP A 161 -11.15 2.69 30.74
N LEU A 162 -11.77 2.95 31.87
CA LEU A 162 -12.18 4.30 32.26
C LEU A 162 -10.99 5.25 32.32
N LEU A 163 -9.85 4.81 32.84
CA LEU A 163 -8.63 5.62 32.92
C LEU A 163 -8.04 5.91 31.52
N LEU A 164 -8.13 4.96 30.58
CA LEU A 164 -7.72 5.17 29.19
C LEU A 164 -8.60 6.21 28.49
N VAL A 165 -9.92 6.12 28.65
CA VAL A 165 -10.87 7.09 28.10
C VAL A 165 -10.62 8.49 28.68
N VAL A 166 -10.46 8.62 29.99
CA VAL A 166 -10.17 9.90 30.65
C VAL A 166 -8.79 10.44 30.26
N GLY A 167 -7.79 9.57 30.09
CA GLY A 167 -6.43 9.94 29.71
C GLY A 167 -6.30 10.43 28.27
N SER A 168 -7.26 10.09 27.41
CA SER A 168 -7.31 10.44 25.99
C SER A 168 -8.34 11.52 25.66
N TRP A 169 -8.82 12.26 26.66
CA TRP A 169 -9.88 13.24 26.54
C TRP A 169 -9.64 14.32 25.48
N GLY A 170 -10.61 14.55 24.61
CA GLY A 170 -10.61 15.61 23.58
C GLY A 170 -10.93 15.10 22.20
N ASN A 171 -10.67 15.94 21.20
CA ASN A 171 -10.91 15.58 19.80
C ASN A 171 -9.96 14.44 19.39
N CYS A 172 -10.51 13.51 18.62
CA CYS A 172 -9.72 12.53 17.90
C CYS A 172 -8.84 13.23 16.85
N PRO A 173 -7.57 12.82 16.63
CA PRO A 173 -6.70 13.40 15.63
C PRO A 173 -7.19 13.16 14.21
#